data_01640118f068b7cc473e674f52f77242
#
_entry.id   01640118f068b7cc473e674f52f77242
#
_cell.length_a   1.000
_cell.length_b   1.000
_cell.length_c   1.000
_cell.angle_alpha   90.00
_cell.angle_beta   90.00
_cell.angle_gamma   90.00
#
_symmetry.space_group_name_H-M   'P 1'
#
loop_
_entity.id
_entity.type
_entity.pdbx_description
1 polymer ?
#
loop_
_entity_poly.entity_id
_entity_poly.type
_entity_poly.pdbx_seq_one_letter_code
_entity_poly.pdbx_strand_id
1 'polypeptide(L)'
;SGYTFLENLSREALFDLAEPVPAGRSTEELVRMSREIGVTLAAGLIEREGDCVYNCYAVVNGEGLLAKHRKIHAFIHPALTCGDRFTVFDHLDCRFGVLTCYDNNLAENVRITAMMGAEIILMPHVTGCLPSPMPGRGTVDRAIWENRELDPVRCRQEFDGPKGRGW
;
A
#
# COMPACT_ATOMS: atom_id res chain seq x y z
N SER A 1 0.60 6.75 5.42
CA SER A 1 1.36 7.11 4.24
C SER A 1 0.73 8.32 3.57
N GLY A 2 1.49 9.33 3.19
CA GLY A 2 1.00 10.53 2.51
C GLY A 2 0.67 10.33 1.02
N TYR A 3 0.48 9.11 0.58
CA TYR A 3 0.35 8.76 -0.83
C TYR A 3 -0.81 9.47 -1.55
N THR A 4 -1.93 9.66 -0.89
CA THR A 4 -3.11 10.33 -1.46
C THR A 4 -2.91 11.82 -1.73
N PHE A 5 -1.89 12.44 -1.16
CA PHE A 5 -1.59 13.86 -1.36
C PHE A 5 -0.55 14.09 -2.46
N LEU A 6 0.08 13.04 -2.99
CA LEU A 6 1.14 13.16 -3.99
C LEU A 6 0.65 13.80 -5.28
N GLU A 7 -0.60 13.61 -5.65
CA GLU A 7 -1.21 14.19 -6.85
C GLU A 7 -1.17 15.72 -6.89
N ASN A 8 -1.05 16.37 -5.71
CA ASN A 8 -1.01 17.82 -5.56
C ASN A 8 0.41 18.39 -5.45
N LEU A 9 1.44 17.54 -5.46
CA LEU A 9 2.82 17.97 -5.40
C LEU A 9 3.34 18.39 -6.79
N SER A 10 4.27 19.33 -6.83
CA SER A 10 5.07 19.52 -8.03
C SER A 10 6.05 18.35 -8.20
N ARG A 11 6.61 18.20 -9.41
CA ARG A 11 7.65 17.20 -9.68
C ARG A 11 8.85 17.39 -8.73
N GLU A 12 9.27 18.62 -8.53
CA GLU A 12 10.40 18.99 -7.67
C GLU A 12 10.12 18.59 -6.22
N ALA A 13 8.95 18.95 -5.70
CA ALA A 13 8.55 18.59 -4.34
C ALA A 13 8.45 17.07 -4.14
N LEU A 14 8.02 16.33 -5.17
CA LEU A 14 8.02 14.86 -5.13
C LEU A 14 9.44 14.29 -5.09
N PHE A 15 10.38 14.87 -5.85
CA PHE A 15 11.80 14.48 -5.84
C PHE A 15 12.47 14.78 -4.50
N ASP A 16 12.14 15.91 -3.88
CA ASP A 16 12.67 16.30 -2.56
C ASP A 16 12.14 15.38 -1.44
N LEU A 17 10.92 14.89 -1.59
CA LEU A 17 10.32 13.94 -0.65
C LEU A 17 10.90 12.52 -0.81
N ALA A 18 11.36 12.17 -2.01
CA ALA A 18 11.76 10.81 -2.33
C ALA A 18 13.15 10.49 -1.78
N GLU A 19 13.28 9.27 -1.23
CA GLU A 19 14.50 8.78 -0.60
C GLU A 19 15.10 7.59 -1.37
N PRO A 20 16.42 7.38 -1.33
CA PRO A 20 17.00 6.13 -1.82
C PRO A 20 16.59 4.96 -0.91
N VAL A 21 16.35 3.79 -1.50
CA VAL A 21 16.06 2.56 -0.77
C VAL A 21 17.16 1.53 -1.09
N PRO A 22 17.92 1.03 -0.10
CA PRO A 22 17.68 1.08 1.36
C PRO A 22 18.30 2.28 2.10
N ALA A 23 19.12 3.11 1.47
CA ALA A 23 19.99 4.08 2.13
C ALA A 23 19.28 5.38 2.57
N GLY A 24 17.95 5.41 2.58
CA GLY A 24 17.17 6.55 3.02
C GLY A 24 16.80 6.49 4.50
N ARG A 25 16.59 7.68 5.09
CA ARG A 25 16.26 7.84 6.51
C ARG A 25 15.04 7.00 6.94
N SER A 26 14.01 6.93 6.11
CA SER A 26 12.81 6.16 6.45
C SER A 26 13.09 4.66 6.54
N THR A 27 13.92 4.12 5.64
CA THR A 27 14.31 2.71 5.68
C THR A 27 15.20 2.42 6.88
N GLU A 28 16.17 3.30 7.17
CA GLU A 28 17.04 3.17 8.34
C GLU A 28 16.25 3.17 9.64
N GLU A 29 15.27 4.06 9.77
CA GLU A 29 14.39 4.13 10.93
C GLU A 29 13.51 2.88 11.08
N LEU A 30 12.96 2.36 9.98
CA LEU A 30 12.21 1.11 9.99
C LEU A 30 13.06 -0.07 10.47
N VAL A 31 14.32 -0.16 10.03
CA VAL A 31 15.27 -1.20 10.49
C VAL A 31 15.56 -1.04 11.97
N ARG A 32 15.78 0.19 12.44
CA ARG A 32 15.99 0.48 13.86
C ARG A 32 14.79 0.04 14.70
N MET A 33 13.58 0.45 14.31
CA MET A 33 12.34 0.06 14.98
C MET A 33 12.14 -1.46 14.97
N SER A 34 12.34 -2.10 13.82
CA SER A 34 12.24 -3.55 13.67
C SER A 34 13.17 -4.29 14.65
N ARG A 35 14.40 -3.79 14.80
CA ARG A 35 15.39 -4.36 15.74
C ARG A 35 14.95 -4.20 17.18
N GLU A 36 14.40 -3.03 17.56
CA GLU A 36 13.98 -2.74 18.93
C GLU A 36 12.78 -3.60 19.36
N ILE A 37 11.82 -3.81 18.45
CA ILE A 37 10.59 -4.55 18.79
C ILE A 37 10.63 -6.03 18.41
N GLY A 38 11.67 -6.47 17.69
CA GLY A 38 11.86 -7.87 17.30
C GLY A 38 10.87 -8.39 16.25
N VAL A 39 10.30 -7.50 15.40
CA VAL A 39 9.37 -7.90 14.34
C VAL A 39 9.78 -7.36 12.98
N THR A 40 9.40 -8.07 11.93
CA THR A 40 9.53 -7.60 10.55
C THR A 40 8.53 -6.48 10.29
N LEU A 41 8.99 -5.38 9.72
CA LEU A 41 8.17 -4.23 9.35
C LEU A 41 8.11 -4.06 7.85
N ALA A 42 6.97 -3.56 7.38
CA ALA A 42 6.83 -3.22 5.99
C ALA A 42 6.09 -1.88 5.84
N ALA A 43 6.59 -0.99 4.99
CA ALA A 43 6.01 0.34 4.81
C ALA A 43 6.12 0.83 3.37
N GLY A 44 5.12 1.63 2.95
CA GLY A 44 5.15 2.37 1.70
C GLY A 44 5.93 3.67 1.85
N LEU A 45 6.75 3.98 0.85
CA LEU A 45 7.52 5.22 0.76
C LEU A 45 7.73 5.62 -0.71
N ILE A 46 8.19 6.83 -0.92
CA ILE A 46 8.59 7.29 -2.25
C ILE A 46 10.09 7.08 -2.40
N GLU A 47 10.45 6.18 -3.31
CA GLU A 47 11.84 5.87 -3.62
C GLU A 47 12.35 6.77 -4.74
N ARG A 48 13.60 7.22 -4.62
CA ARG A 48 14.35 7.84 -5.70
C ARG A 48 15.55 7.00 -6.11
N GLU A 49 15.67 6.76 -7.41
CA GLU A 49 16.84 6.14 -8.01
C GLU A 49 17.23 6.91 -9.27
N GLY A 50 18.34 7.62 -9.22
CA GLY A 50 18.73 8.58 -10.28
C GLY A 50 17.66 9.64 -10.51
N ASP A 51 17.19 9.75 -11.75
CA ASP A 51 16.14 10.69 -12.16
C ASP A 51 14.72 10.10 -12.10
N CYS A 52 14.58 8.88 -11.54
CA CYS A 52 13.31 8.19 -11.41
C CYS A 52 12.80 8.22 -9.99
N VAL A 53 11.47 8.32 -9.86
CA VAL A 53 10.75 8.27 -8.59
C VAL A 53 9.71 7.15 -8.65
N TYR A 54 9.65 6.33 -7.61
CA TYR A 54 8.78 5.16 -7.56
C TYR A 54 7.90 5.20 -6.31
N ASN A 55 6.70 4.67 -6.45
CA ASN A 55 5.91 4.22 -5.30
C ASN A 55 6.49 2.85 -4.88
N CYS A 56 7.18 2.84 -3.74
CA CYS A 56 7.92 1.70 -3.25
C CYS A 56 7.30 1.17 -1.95
N TYR A 57 7.32 -0.15 -1.79
CA TYR A 57 7.00 -0.83 -0.55
C TYR A 57 8.25 -1.60 -0.08
N ALA A 58 8.80 -1.16 1.05
CA ALA A 58 9.99 -1.75 1.64
C ALA A 58 9.61 -2.69 2.77
N VAL A 59 10.24 -3.87 2.80
CA VAL A 59 10.11 -4.86 3.88
C VAL A 59 11.48 -4.98 4.55
N VAL A 60 11.52 -4.81 5.85
CA VAL A 60 12.76 -4.79 6.64
C VAL A 60 12.65 -5.69 7.87
N ASN A 61 13.79 -6.21 8.31
CA ASN A 61 13.96 -6.78 9.65
C ASN A 61 15.04 -6.00 10.43
N GLY A 62 15.39 -6.45 11.61
CA GLY A 62 16.42 -5.81 12.45
C GLY A 62 17.83 -5.81 11.85
N GLU A 63 18.08 -6.57 10.79
CA GLU A 63 19.37 -6.67 10.10
C GLU A 63 19.44 -5.77 8.87
N GLY A 64 18.27 -5.45 8.25
CA GLY A 64 18.24 -4.60 7.06
C GLY A 64 17.02 -4.81 6.18
N LEU A 65 17.16 -4.41 4.90
CA LEU A 65 16.15 -4.58 3.87
C LEU A 65 16.07 -6.05 3.44
N LEU A 66 14.88 -6.65 3.58
CA LEU A 66 14.58 -8.00 3.07
C LEU A 66 14.12 -7.95 1.62
N ALA A 67 13.23 -7.04 1.30
CA ALA A 67 12.70 -6.87 -0.04
C ALA A 67 12.23 -5.43 -0.29
N LYS A 68 12.25 -5.01 -1.56
CA LYS A 68 11.54 -3.82 -2.01
C LYS A 68 10.73 -4.12 -3.26
N HIS A 69 9.54 -3.59 -3.30
CA HIS A 69 8.64 -3.68 -4.44
C HIS A 69 8.29 -2.29 -4.95
N ARG A 70 8.53 -2.05 -6.24
CA ARG A 70 8.07 -0.84 -6.93
C ARG A 70 6.72 -1.12 -7.55
N LYS A 71 5.73 -0.28 -7.26
CA LYS A 71 4.38 -0.43 -7.80
C LYS A 71 4.43 -0.55 -9.33
N ILE A 72 3.84 -1.64 -9.85
CA ILE A 72 3.88 -1.95 -11.29
C ILE A 72 3.01 -0.97 -12.08
N HIS A 73 1.82 -0.64 -11.55
CA HIS A 73 0.88 0.28 -12.19
C HIS A 73 0.78 1.58 -11.38
N ALA A 74 1.83 2.41 -11.45
CA ALA A 74 1.84 3.72 -10.83
C ALA A 74 1.10 4.74 -11.70
N PHE A 75 0.08 5.42 -11.14
CA PHE A 75 -0.77 6.33 -11.90
C PHE A 75 -1.19 7.60 -11.16
N ILE A 76 -0.94 7.68 -9.85
CA ILE A 76 -1.43 8.81 -9.02
C ILE A 76 -0.73 10.14 -9.34
N HIS A 77 0.48 10.09 -9.89
CA HIS A 77 1.25 11.27 -10.25
C HIS A 77 2.06 11.00 -11.52
N PRO A 78 2.07 11.92 -12.50
CA PRO A 78 2.73 11.69 -13.79
C PRO A 78 4.27 11.55 -13.71
N ALA A 79 4.90 12.02 -12.63
CA ALA A 79 6.34 11.85 -12.41
C ALA A 79 6.73 10.50 -11.81
N LEU A 80 5.75 9.68 -11.38
CA LEU A 80 6.04 8.34 -10.87
C LEU A 80 6.37 7.39 -12.01
N THR A 81 7.48 6.70 -11.87
CA THR A 81 7.90 5.63 -12.77
C THR A 81 7.25 4.31 -12.32
N CYS A 82 6.78 3.51 -13.28
CA CYS A 82 6.27 2.17 -13.00
C CYS A 82 7.41 1.21 -12.63
N GLY A 83 7.11 0.26 -11.74
CA GLY A 83 7.99 -0.87 -11.47
C GLY A 83 8.06 -1.81 -12.67
N ASP A 84 9.14 -2.55 -12.79
CA ASP A 84 9.47 -3.41 -13.93
C ASP A 84 9.47 -4.92 -13.61
N ARG A 85 9.14 -5.28 -12.36
CA ARG A 85 9.20 -6.67 -11.89
C ARG A 85 8.22 -7.01 -10.80
N PHE A 86 7.83 -8.28 -10.75
CA PHE A 86 7.16 -8.88 -9.61
C PHE A 86 8.17 -9.19 -8.51
N THR A 87 7.75 -9.02 -7.26
CA THR A 87 8.63 -9.22 -6.10
C THR A 87 8.12 -10.40 -5.28
N VAL A 88 8.99 -11.41 -5.10
CA VAL A 88 8.83 -12.47 -4.11
C VAL A 88 10.11 -12.58 -3.29
N PHE A 89 9.99 -12.97 -2.02
CA PHE A 89 11.12 -13.16 -1.11
C PHE A 89 10.80 -14.22 -0.07
N ASP A 90 11.84 -14.90 0.44
CA ASP A 90 11.70 -15.92 1.49
C ASP A 90 11.94 -15.27 2.87
N HIS A 91 11.08 -15.55 3.82
CA HIS A 91 11.20 -15.09 5.20
C HIS A 91 10.37 -15.97 6.14
N LEU A 92 10.92 -16.36 7.30
CA LEU A 92 10.25 -17.19 8.31
C LEU A 92 9.65 -18.49 7.72
N ASP A 93 10.45 -19.20 6.92
CA ASP A 93 10.06 -20.46 6.25
C ASP A 93 8.85 -20.34 5.32
N CYS A 94 8.52 -19.13 4.88
CA CYS A 94 7.42 -18.85 3.98
C CYS A 94 7.88 -17.94 2.83
N ARG A 95 7.30 -18.13 1.66
CA ARG A 95 7.55 -17.26 0.50
C ARG A 95 6.46 -16.20 0.40
N PHE A 96 6.89 -14.94 0.49
CA PHE A 96 6.02 -13.78 0.37
C PHE A 96 6.09 -13.17 -1.02
N GLY A 97 4.96 -12.63 -1.47
CA GLY A 97 4.89 -11.72 -2.61
C GLY A 97 4.44 -10.33 -2.17
N VAL A 98 4.64 -9.33 -3.02
CA VAL A 98 4.14 -7.96 -2.79
C VAL A 98 3.41 -7.46 -4.02
N LEU A 99 2.19 -6.95 -3.84
CA LEU A 99 1.41 -6.23 -4.85
C LEU A 99 0.76 -5.01 -4.23
N THR A 100 1.00 -3.82 -4.77
CA THR A 100 0.54 -2.57 -4.16
C THR A 100 -0.78 -2.09 -4.76
N CYS A 101 -1.85 -2.10 -3.95
CA CYS A 101 -3.15 -1.49 -4.26
C CYS A 101 -3.71 -2.00 -5.60
N TYR A 102 -3.84 -1.15 -6.62
CA TYR A 102 -4.38 -1.52 -7.93
C TYR A 102 -3.67 -2.72 -8.58
N ASP A 103 -2.38 -2.94 -8.29
CA ASP A 103 -1.65 -4.09 -8.85
C ASP A 103 -2.32 -5.42 -8.52
N ASN A 104 -2.99 -5.53 -7.36
CA ASN A 104 -3.69 -6.75 -6.98
C ASN A 104 -5.16 -6.84 -7.46
N ASN A 105 -5.68 -5.81 -8.11
CA ASN A 105 -6.96 -5.87 -8.79
C ASN A 105 -6.84 -6.56 -10.16
N LEU A 106 -5.62 -6.78 -10.65
CA LEU A 106 -5.35 -7.47 -11.91
C LEU A 106 -5.06 -8.95 -11.61
N ALA A 107 -5.94 -9.82 -12.05
CA ALA A 107 -5.85 -11.26 -11.80
C ALA A 107 -4.52 -11.85 -12.31
N GLU A 108 -3.97 -11.32 -13.39
CA GLU A 108 -2.68 -11.71 -13.96
C GLU A 108 -1.53 -11.46 -12.98
N ASN A 109 -1.52 -10.32 -12.30
CA ASN A 109 -0.47 -9.97 -11.34
C ASN A 109 -0.49 -10.93 -10.14
N VAL A 110 -1.69 -11.19 -9.61
CA VAL A 110 -1.87 -12.16 -8.51
C VAL A 110 -1.43 -13.55 -8.94
N ARG A 111 -1.86 -13.98 -10.13
CA ARG A 111 -1.49 -15.29 -10.68
C ARG A 111 0.01 -15.42 -10.89
N ILE A 112 0.67 -14.42 -11.48
CA ILE A 112 2.13 -14.44 -11.71
C ILE A 112 2.85 -14.54 -10.37
N THR A 113 2.47 -13.72 -9.39
CA THR A 113 3.09 -13.72 -8.06
C THR A 113 2.92 -15.08 -7.37
N ALA A 114 1.75 -15.69 -7.47
CA ALA A 114 1.50 -17.04 -6.95
C ALA A 114 2.32 -18.11 -7.69
N MET A 115 2.45 -18.03 -9.03
CA MET A 115 3.26 -18.93 -9.82
C MET A 115 4.76 -18.79 -9.54
N MET A 116 5.22 -17.64 -9.05
CA MET A 116 6.58 -17.45 -8.53
C MET A 116 6.79 -18.09 -7.15
N GLY A 117 5.74 -18.73 -6.62
CA GLY A 117 5.77 -19.50 -5.37
C GLY A 117 5.33 -18.72 -4.14
N ALA A 118 4.77 -17.52 -4.27
CA ALA A 118 4.26 -16.78 -3.11
C ALA A 118 3.11 -17.55 -2.45
N GLU A 119 3.26 -17.82 -1.16
CA GLU A 119 2.27 -18.44 -0.29
C GLU A 119 1.40 -17.38 0.39
N ILE A 120 2.01 -16.22 0.66
CA ILE A 120 1.35 -15.05 1.23
C ILE A 120 1.67 -13.85 0.35
N ILE A 121 0.65 -13.06 -0.01
CA ILE A 121 0.83 -11.82 -0.76
C ILE A 121 0.52 -10.63 0.15
N LEU A 122 1.50 -9.77 0.38
CA LEU A 122 1.33 -8.50 1.06
C LEU A 122 0.68 -7.51 0.09
N MET A 123 -0.49 -7.02 0.45
CA MET A 123 -1.32 -6.16 -0.41
C MET A 123 -1.62 -4.82 0.26
N PRO A 124 -0.60 -3.93 0.40
CA PRO A 124 -0.85 -2.61 0.99
C PRO A 124 -1.83 -1.81 0.12
N HIS A 125 -2.88 -1.30 0.76
CA HIS A 125 -3.92 -0.51 0.12
C HIS A 125 -4.09 0.85 0.80
N VAL A 126 -4.41 1.86 -0.01
CA VAL A 126 -5.14 3.05 0.44
C VAL A 126 -6.44 3.04 -0.34
N THR A 127 -7.49 2.54 0.31
CA THR A 127 -8.83 2.55 -0.29
C THR A 127 -9.45 3.90 0.02
N GLY A 128 -9.59 4.74 -0.98
CA GLY A 128 -10.39 5.97 -0.85
C GLY A 128 -11.86 5.57 -0.73
N CYS A 129 -12.54 6.11 0.29
CA CYS A 129 -13.98 6.03 0.44
C CYS A 129 -14.66 6.95 -0.59
N LEU A 130 -14.43 6.72 -1.87
CA LEU A 130 -15.18 7.41 -2.91
C LEU A 130 -16.51 6.69 -3.10
N PRO A 131 -17.63 7.43 -3.14
CA PRO A 131 -18.91 6.86 -3.53
C PRO A 131 -18.74 6.21 -4.89
N SER A 132 -18.78 4.88 -4.92
CA SER A 132 -18.75 4.15 -6.19
C SER A 132 -20.15 3.65 -6.46
N PRO A 133 -20.89 4.23 -7.39
CA PRO A 133 -22.20 3.75 -7.79
C PRO A 133 -22.04 2.48 -8.65
N MET A 134 -21.76 1.38 -7.98
CA MET A 134 -21.76 0.06 -8.59
C MET A 134 -23.03 -0.69 -8.17
N PRO A 135 -23.56 -1.60 -9.00
CA PRO A 135 -24.68 -2.45 -8.61
C PRO A 135 -24.38 -3.17 -7.28
N GLY A 136 -25.28 -3.02 -6.31
CA GLY A 136 -25.12 -3.59 -4.96
C GLY A 136 -24.25 -2.80 -3.98
N ARG A 137 -23.77 -1.61 -4.39
CA ARG A 137 -23.04 -0.65 -3.53
C ARG A 137 -23.80 0.66 -3.44
N GLY A 138 -23.74 1.31 -2.31
CA GLY A 138 -24.29 2.64 -2.08
C GLY A 138 -23.41 3.43 -1.13
N THR A 139 -23.84 4.66 -0.85
CA THR A 139 -23.22 5.48 0.17
C THR A 139 -24.01 5.36 1.47
N VAL A 140 -23.32 5.10 2.57
CA VAL A 140 -23.88 5.26 3.92
C VAL A 140 -23.84 6.76 4.25
N ASP A 141 -24.93 7.28 4.82
CA ASP A 141 -24.98 8.69 5.23
C ASP A 141 -23.88 8.98 6.25
N ARG A 142 -23.14 10.05 5.99
CA ARG A 142 -22.05 10.51 6.85
C ARG A 142 -22.52 10.75 8.29
N ALA A 143 -23.73 11.24 8.48
CA ALA A 143 -24.32 11.45 9.81
C ALA A 143 -24.42 10.13 10.62
N ILE A 144 -24.60 8.99 9.98
CA ILE A 144 -24.61 7.68 10.66
C ILE A 144 -23.23 7.35 11.22
N TRP A 145 -22.18 7.63 10.45
CA TRP A 145 -20.81 7.45 10.92
C TRP A 145 -20.41 8.41 12.03
N GLU A 146 -20.79 9.67 11.90
CA GLU A 146 -20.52 10.71 12.90
C GLU A 146 -21.20 10.40 14.24
N ASN A 147 -22.37 9.77 14.21
CA ASN A 147 -23.13 9.36 15.40
C ASN A 147 -22.92 7.88 15.79
N ARG A 148 -21.89 7.19 15.30
CA ARG A 148 -21.65 5.75 15.52
C ARG A 148 -21.56 5.34 16.99
N GLU A 149 -21.12 6.25 17.86
CA GLU A 149 -21.02 6.00 19.29
C GLU A 149 -22.35 6.14 20.02
N LEU A 150 -23.25 6.99 19.47
CA LEU A 150 -24.59 7.20 20.03
C LEU A 150 -25.58 6.09 19.61
N ASP A 151 -25.42 5.56 18.40
CA ASP A 151 -26.25 4.47 17.87
C ASP A 151 -25.40 3.44 17.11
N PRO A 152 -24.59 2.63 17.83
CA PRO A 152 -23.71 1.66 17.23
C PRO A 152 -24.45 0.54 16.50
N VAL A 153 -25.68 0.23 16.91
CA VAL A 153 -26.50 -0.82 16.27
C VAL A 153 -26.93 -0.36 14.88
N ARG A 154 -27.47 0.83 14.75
CA ARG A 154 -27.85 1.42 13.47
C ARG A 154 -26.66 1.59 12.55
N CYS A 155 -25.54 2.09 13.09
CA CYS A 155 -24.31 2.23 12.32
C CYS A 155 -23.90 0.89 11.71
N ARG A 156 -23.84 -0.18 12.50
CA ARG A 156 -23.50 -1.52 12.00
C ARG A 156 -24.49 -2.00 10.95
N GLN A 157 -25.79 -1.89 11.18
CA GLN A 157 -26.81 -2.32 10.24
C GLN A 157 -26.70 -1.65 8.87
N GLU A 158 -26.42 -0.34 8.85
CA GLU A 158 -26.27 0.41 7.61
C GLU A 158 -24.96 0.05 6.87
N PHE A 159 -23.86 -0.17 7.61
CA PHE A 159 -22.58 -0.58 7.02
C PHE A 159 -22.57 -2.04 6.58
N ASP A 160 -23.26 -2.95 7.29
CA ASP A 160 -23.41 -4.35 6.90
C ASP A 160 -24.49 -4.56 5.84
N GLY A 161 -25.35 -3.55 5.62
CA GLY A 161 -26.42 -3.56 4.63
C GLY A 161 -25.92 -3.39 3.18
N PRO A 162 -26.85 -3.42 2.21
CA PRO A 162 -26.50 -3.29 0.78
C PRO A 162 -25.75 -2.01 0.42
N LYS A 163 -25.96 -0.93 1.16
CA LYS A 163 -25.29 0.36 0.96
C LYS A 163 -23.84 0.36 1.44
N GLY A 164 -23.57 -0.36 2.53
CA GLY A 164 -22.26 -0.42 3.15
C GLY A 164 -21.34 -1.50 2.55
N ARG A 165 -21.89 -2.52 1.90
CA ARG A 165 -21.12 -3.58 1.28
C ARG A 165 -20.25 -3.03 0.16
N GLY A 166 -18.97 -2.96 0.40
CA GLY A 166 -18.01 -2.45 -0.57
C GLY A 166 -17.06 -1.41 0.00
N TRP A 167 -17.13 -1.22 1.30
CA TRP A 167 -16.14 -0.49 2.10
C TRP A 167 -15.02 -1.42 2.52
#